data_66052b7715824db5fa58575469978cae
#
_entry.id   66052b7715824db5fa58575469978cae
#
_cell.length_a   1.000
_cell.length_b   1.000
_cell.length_c   1.000
_cell.angle_alpha   90.00
_cell.angle_beta   90.00
_cell.angle_gamma   90.00
#
_symmetry.space_group_name_H-M   'P 1'
#
loop_
_entity.id
_entity.type
_entity.pdbx_description
1 polymer ?
#
loop_
_entity_poly.entity_id
_entity_poly.type
_entity_poly.pdbx_seq_one_letter_code
_entity_poly.pdbx_strand_id
1 'polypeptide(L)'
;ERIANAPDDAARLALAKQVGDESRHVAIQRDWMEKFGTDTQAVITPKQQDMIRSHFRDLPWLEFLADMYLCVEALGSEAVENIVPLADPGTRESLHVPLSDELDHVAFGISRLKQELAQLPEQASQAFLAAIPQRIEALMKVFIGLGLDVRNLFEQVGADYAELCDAVLKRRDEVLQQVAA
;
A
#
# COMPACT_ATOMS: atom_id res chain seq x y z
N GLU A 1 0.69 -15.19 7.61
CA GLU A 1 2.05 -15.50 8.15
C GLU A 1 2.55 -14.36 9.05
N ARG A 2 2.45 -13.08 8.66
CA ARG A 2 2.90 -11.93 9.48
C ARG A 2 2.20 -11.81 10.83
N ILE A 3 0.91 -12.13 10.91
CA ILE A 3 0.16 -12.14 12.18
C ILE A 3 0.84 -13.01 13.24
N ALA A 4 1.30 -14.21 12.86
CA ALA A 4 1.97 -15.13 13.78
C ALA A 4 3.32 -14.59 14.27
N ASN A 5 4.00 -13.78 13.47
CA ASN A 5 5.33 -13.25 13.74
C ASN A 5 5.31 -11.79 14.20
N ALA A 6 4.14 -11.20 14.42
CA ALA A 6 4.02 -9.84 14.93
C ALA A 6 4.59 -9.74 16.36
N PRO A 7 5.25 -8.61 16.70
CA PRO A 7 6.02 -8.52 17.95
C PRO A 7 5.16 -8.54 19.21
N ASP A 8 3.89 -8.12 19.11
CA ASP A 8 2.96 -8.05 20.25
C ASP A 8 1.50 -8.24 19.81
N ASP A 9 0.60 -8.32 20.79
CA ASP A 9 -0.82 -8.56 20.55
C ASP A 9 -1.52 -7.37 19.84
N ALA A 10 -1.08 -6.14 20.07
CA ALA A 10 -1.63 -4.97 19.39
C ALA A 10 -1.35 -5.03 17.88
N ALA A 11 -0.12 -5.37 17.49
CA ALA A 11 0.26 -5.59 16.10
C ALA A 11 -0.49 -6.79 15.49
N ARG A 12 -0.67 -7.89 16.23
CA ARG A 12 -1.46 -9.05 15.76
C ARG A 12 -2.90 -8.70 15.46
N LEU A 13 -3.54 -7.95 16.35
CA LEU A 13 -4.93 -7.53 16.19
C LEU A 13 -5.09 -6.57 15.01
N ALA A 14 -4.18 -5.61 14.86
CA ALA A 14 -4.20 -4.68 13.72
C ALA A 14 -4.04 -5.41 12.38
N LEU A 15 -3.07 -6.31 12.26
CA LEU A 15 -2.89 -7.12 11.05
C LEU A 15 -4.09 -8.04 10.78
N ALA A 16 -4.72 -8.59 11.83
CA ALA A 16 -5.90 -9.44 11.66
C ALA A 16 -7.11 -8.62 11.19
N LYS A 17 -7.30 -7.39 11.71
CA LYS A 17 -8.32 -6.45 11.22
C LYS A 17 -8.08 -6.14 9.75
N GLN A 18 -6.87 -5.74 9.38
CA GLN A 18 -6.51 -5.43 7.99
C GLN A 18 -6.81 -6.61 7.05
N VAL A 19 -6.46 -7.84 7.40
CA VAL A 19 -6.80 -9.02 6.58
C VAL A 19 -8.32 -9.16 6.38
N GLY A 20 -9.12 -8.83 7.40
CA GLY A 20 -10.59 -8.79 7.30
C GLY A 20 -11.07 -7.71 6.33
N ASP A 21 -10.51 -6.51 6.42
CA ASP A 21 -10.82 -5.39 5.54
C ASP A 21 -10.43 -5.72 4.09
N GLU A 22 -9.21 -6.22 3.84
CA GLU A 22 -8.77 -6.64 2.51
C GLU A 22 -9.65 -7.73 1.90
N SER A 23 -10.10 -8.68 2.71
CA SER A 23 -11.04 -9.71 2.24
C SER A 23 -12.37 -9.11 1.80
N ARG A 24 -12.84 -8.07 2.49
CA ARG A 24 -14.05 -7.31 2.11
C ARG A 24 -13.81 -6.50 0.84
N HIS A 25 -12.65 -5.85 0.69
CA HIS A 25 -12.28 -5.11 -0.51
C HIS A 25 -12.30 -6.01 -1.75
N VAL A 26 -11.70 -7.20 -1.66
CA VAL A 26 -11.73 -8.18 -2.75
C VAL A 26 -13.16 -8.58 -3.11
N ALA A 27 -14.03 -8.79 -2.12
CA ALA A 27 -15.43 -9.12 -2.38
C ALA A 27 -16.17 -7.99 -3.10
N ILE A 28 -16.04 -6.74 -2.62
CA ILE A 28 -16.64 -5.55 -3.22
C ILE A 28 -16.18 -5.41 -4.69
N GLN A 29 -14.87 -5.48 -4.94
CA GLN A 29 -14.34 -5.32 -6.29
C GLN A 29 -14.80 -6.44 -7.22
N ARG A 30 -14.86 -7.69 -6.75
CA ARG A 30 -15.38 -8.81 -7.53
C ARG A 30 -16.83 -8.61 -7.91
N ASP A 31 -17.69 -8.22 -6.96
CA ASP A 31 -19.10 -7.96 -7.21
C ASP A 31 -19.30 -6.86 -8.26
N TRP A 32 -18.48 -5.81 -8.25
CA TRP A 32 -18.52 -4.75 -9.25
C TRP A 32 -18.01 -5.23 -10.61
N MET A 33 -16.92 -5.98 -10.66
CA MET A 33 -16.40 -6.56 -11.90
C MET A 33 -17.45 -7.47 -12.57
N GLU A 34 -18.15 -8.31 -11.79
CA GLU A 34 -19.23 -9.17 -12.29
C GLU A 34 -20.40 -8.35 -12.85
N LYS A 35 -20.81 -7.27 -12.16
CA LYS A 35 -21.86 -6.35 -12.66
C LYS A 35 -21.50 -5.70 -14.00
N PHE A 36 -20.24 -5.39 -14.22
CA PHE A 36 -19.73 -4.84 -15.49
C PHE A 36 -19.44 -5.92 -16.55
N GLY A 37 -19.61 -7.20 -16.23
CA GLY A 37 -19.30 -8.30 -17.14
C GLY A 37 -17.80 -8.45 -17.40
N THR A 38 -16.96 -7.99 -16.49
CA THR A 38 -15.51 -8.08 -16.59
C THR A 38 -15.03 -9.43 -16.04
N ASP A 39 -13.96 -9.98 -16.65
CA ASP A 39 -13.32 -11.20 -16.15
C ASP A 39 -12.71 -10.95 -14.75
N THR A 40 -13.13 -11.76 -13.79
CA THR A 40 -12.66 -11.69 -12.39
C THR A 40 -11.44 -12.58 -12.12
N GLN A 41 -10.83 -13.15 -13.16
CA GLN A 41 -9.62 -13.94 -12.98
C GLN A 41 -8.45 -13.08 -12.59
N ALA A 42 -7.58 -13.64 -11.75
CA ALA A 42 -6.39 -12.92 -11.29
C ALA A 42 -5.46 -12.57 -12.47
N VAL A 43 -5.11 -11.29 -12.56
CA VAL A 43 -4.19 -10.77 -13.58
C VAL A 43 -2.76 -11.27 -13.35
N ILE A 44 -2.41 -11.57 -12.08
CA ILE A 44 -1.08 -12.04 -11.71
C ILE A 44 -1.02 -13.57 -11.59
N THR A 45 0.05 -14.14 -12.12
CA THR A 45 0.28 -15.59 -12.08
C THR A 45 0.62 -16.07 -10.67
N PRO A 46 0.46 -17.39 -10.36
CA PRO A 46 0.89 -17.95 -9.08
C PRO A 46 2.35 -17.65 -8.73
N LYS A 47 3.26 -17.65 -9.73
CA LYS A 47 4.67 -17.31 -9.53
C LYS A 47 4.85 -15.85 -9.08
N GLN A 48 4.12 -14.93 -9.68
CA GLN A 48 4.14 -13.51 -9.31
C GLN A 48 3.57 -13.31 -7.90
N GLN A 49 2.47 -14.02 -7.56
CA GLN A 49 1.93 -14.01 -6.19
C GLN A 49 2.96 -14.51 -5.17
N ASP A 50 3.71 -15.58 -5.48
CA ASP A 50 4.73 -16.09 -4.59
C ASP A 50 5.90 -15.11 -4.43
N MET A 51 6.25 -14.37 -5.47
CA MET A 51 7.29 -13.32 -5.38
C MET A 51 6.85 -12.20 -4.41
N ILE A 52 5.64 -11.68 -4.54
CA ILE A 52 5.08 -10.67 -3.62
C ILE A 52 5.04 -11.21 -2.19
N ARG A 53 4.49 -12.41 -2.03
CA ARG A 53 4.38 -13.07 -0.72
C ARG A 53 5.74 -13.24 -0.05
N SER A 54 6.74 -13.70 -0.81
CA SER A 54 8.09 -13.89 -0.29
C SER A 54 8.74 -12.57 0.12
N HIS A 55 8.57 -11.52 -0.67
CA HIS A 55 9.08 -10.19 -0.33
C HIS A 55 8.60 -9.77 1.07
N PHE A 56 7.28 -9.72 1.28
CA PHE A 56 6.73 -9.27 2.55
C PHE A 56 6.94 -10.26 3.70
N ARG A 57 6.96 -11.57 3.45
CA ARG A 57 7.17 -12.59 4.50
C ARG A 57 8.53 -12.47 5.18
N ASP A 58 9.56 -12.21 4.40
CA ASP A 58 10.94 -12.35 4.84
C ASP A 58 11.56 -11.03 5.34
N LEU A 59 10.83 -9.90 5.22
CA LEU A 59 11.28 -8.60 5.73
C LEU A 59 11.39 -8.57 7.26
N PRO A 60 12.41 -7.93 7.83
CA PRO A 60 12.39 -7.51 9.23
C PRO A 60 11.14 -6.65 9.53
N TRP A 61 10.72 -6.61 10.79
CA TRP A 61 9.46 -5.95 11.16
C TRP A 61 9.40 -4.47 10.79
N LEU A 62 10.45 -3.72 11.07
CA LEU A 62 10.54 -2.30 10.76
C LEU A 62 10.46 -2.03 9.25
N GLU A 63 11.13 -2.87 8.46
CA GLU A 63 11.12 -2.79 7.01
C GLU A 63 9.76 -3.19 6.42
N PHE A 64 9.11 -4.19 7.02
CA PHE A 64 7.74 -4.56 6.67
C PHE A 64 6.78 -3.39 6.90
N LEU A 65 6.88 -2.68 8.03
CA LEU A 65 6.05 -1.51 8.31
C LEU A 65 6.25 -0.42 7.24
N ALA A 66 7.50 -0.13 6.86
CA ALA A 66 7.78 0.87 5.85
C ALA A 66 7.23 0.46 4.47
N ASP A 67 7.53 -0.76 4.02
CA ASP A 67 7.11 -1.22 2.69
C ASP A 67 5.58 -1.39 2.60
N MET A 68 4.94 -1.96 3.62
CA MET A 68 3.50 -2.15 3.60
C MET A 68 2.77 -0.83 3.80
N TYR A 69 3.00 -0.14 4.91
CA TYR A 69 2.14 0.97 5.32
C TYR A 69 2.50 2.32 4.70
N LEU A 70 3.78 2.58 4.41
CA LEU A 70 4.14 3.82 3.73
C LEU A 70 4.09 3.65 2.20
N CYS A 71 4.60 2.53 1.66
CA CYS A 71 4.69 2.38 0.21
C CYS A 71 3.40 1.83 -0.40
N VAL A 72 2.85 0.73 0.15
CA VAL A 72 1.65 0.11 -0.44
C VAL A 72 0.39 0.86 -0.01
N GLU A 73 0.15 0.99 1.29
CA GLU A 73 -1.09 1.60 1.80
C GLU A 73 -1.14 3.11 1.52
N ALA A 74 -0.18 3.91 2.01
CA ALA A 74 -0.26 5.37 1.93
C ALA A 74 -0.05 5.90 0.51
N LEU A 75 0.95 5.40 -0.25
CA LEU A 75 1.18 5.88 -1.61
C LEU A 75 0.25 5.22 -2.62
N GLY A 76 -0.16 3.97 -2.38
CA GLY A 76 -1.15 3.28 -3.19
C GLY A 76 -2.52 3.93 -3.10
N SER A 77 -3.00 4.24 -1.89
CA SER A 77 -4.27 4.96 -1.69
C SER A 77 -4.25 6.32 -2.36
N GLU A 78 -3.17 7.11 -2.19
CA GLU A 78 -3.01 8.40 -2.85
C GLU A 78 -3.14 8.28 -4.37
N ALA A 79 -2.49 7.26 -4.95
CA ALA A 79 -2.59 7.02 -6.38
C ALA A 79 -4.02 6.68 -6.81
N VAL A 80 -4.74 5.86 -6.04
CA VAL A 80 -6.15 5.52 -6.32
C VAL A 80 -7.06 6.73 -6.13
N GLU A 81 -6.89 7.51 -5.08
CA GLU A 81 -7.68 8.73 -4.83
C GLU A 81 -7.59 9.73 -5.98
N ASN A 82 -6.42 9.85 -6.62
CA ASN A 82 -6.23 10.73 -7.77
C ASN A 82 -6.99 10.29 -9.02
N ILE A 83 -7.35 9.01 -9.15
CA ILE A 83 -8.14 8.53 -10.29
C ILE A 83 -9.65 8.47 -10.01
N VAL A 84 -10.06 8.51 -8.76
CA VAL A 84 -11.50 8.47 -8.38
C VAL A 84 -12.33 9.51 -9.15
N PRO A 85 -11.91 10.78 -9.32
CA PRO A 85 -12.66 11.77 -10.08
C PRO A 85 -12.87 11.41 -11.55
N LEU A 86 -11.99 10.60 -12.13
CA LEU A 86 -12.01 10.17 -13.53
C LEU A 86 -12.85 8.91 -13.74
N ALA A 87 -13.10 8.16 -12.67
CA ALA A 87 -13.84 6.90 -12.71
C ALA A 87 -15.34 7.13 -12.94
N ASP A 88 -16.01 6.15 -13.52
CA ASP A 88 -17.47 6.10 -13.60
C ASP A 88 -18.11 6.00 -12.20
N PRO A 89 -19.41 6.33 -12.06
CA PRO A 89 -20.07 6.34 -10.74
C PRO A 89 -20.02 4.99 -10.00
N GLY A 90 -20.09 3.87 -10.72
CA GLY A 90 -20.06 2.54 -10.12
C GLY A 90 -18.67 2.20 -9.57
N THR A 91 -17.62 2.47 -10.35
CA THR A 91 -16.24 2.31 -9.91
C THR A 91 -15.95 3.20 -8.70
N ARG A 92 -16.37 4.46 -8.69
CA ARG A 92 -16.25 5.35 -7.52
C ARG A 92 -16.90 4.77 -6.27
N GLU A 93 -18.11 4.22 -6.41
CA GLU A 93 -18.82 3.61 -5.29
C GLU A 93 -18.07 2.39 -4.76
N SER A 94 -17.49 1.54 -5.64
CA SER A 94 -16.74 0.37 -5.23
C SER A 94 -15.42 0.69 -4.49
N LEU A 95 -14.86 1.87 -4.72
CA LEU A 95 -13.62 2.34 -4.07
C LEU A 95 -13.87 3.05 -2.73
N HIS A 96 -15.10 3.46 -2.43
CA HIS A 96 -15.41 4.25 -1.24
C HIS A 96 -15.05 3.53 0.07
N VAL A 97 -15.43 2.26 0.21
CA VAL A 97 -15.14 1.48 1.42
C VAL A 97 -13.65 1.18 1.51
N PRO A 98 -12.97 0.64 0.48
CA PRO A 98 -11.52 0.46 0.52
C PRO A 98 -10.77 1.71 0.95
N LEU A 99 -10.96 2.83 0.27
CA LEU A 99 -10.25 4.08 0.59
C LEU A 99 -10.53 4.60 2.01
N SER A 100 -11.74 4.37 2.54
CA SER A 100 -12.05 4.72 3.93
C SER A 100 -11.28 3.86 4.93
N ASP A 101 -11.15 2.56 4.66
CA ASP A 101 -10.43 1.64 5.56
C ASP A 101 -8.91 1.88 5.52
N GLU A 102 -8.37 2.30 4.36
CA GLU A 102 -6.94 2.63 4.21
C GLU A 102 -6.48 3.75 5.16
N LEU A 103 -7.36 4.67 5.54
CA LEU A 103 -7.02 5.70 6.54
C LEU A 103 -6.61 5.09 7.88
N ASP A 104 -7.31 4.06 8.33
CA ASP A 104 -6.99 3.34 9.57
C ASP A 104 -5.68 2.54 9.44
N HIS A 105 -5.47 1.89 8.28
CA HIS A 105 -4.25 1.13 7.99
C HIS A 105 -3.03 2.05 8.01
N VAL A 106 -3.09 3.15 7.30
CA VAL A 106 -2.00 4.16 7.25
C VAL A 106 -1.74 4.75 8.64
N ALA A 107 -2.79 5.10 9.39
CA ALA A 107 -2.65 5.64 10.75
C ALA A 107 -1.96 4.63 11.68
N PHE A 108 -2.34 3.36 11.62
CA PHE A 108 -1.66 2.29 12.35
C PHE A 108 -0.20 2.19 11.95
N GLY A 109 0.10 2.14 10.66
CA GLY A 109 1.46 2.02 10.14
C GLY A 109 2.37 3.15 10.60
N ILE A 110 1.93 4.40 10.48
CA ILE A 110 2.67 5.59 10.93
C ILE A 110 2.91 5.53 12.43
N SER A 111 1.86 5.28 13.23
CA SER A 111 1.97 5.21 14.68
C SER A 111 2.95 4.10 15.12
N ARG A 112 2.83 2.93 14.51
CA ARG A 112 3.70 1.80 14.84
C ARG A 112 5.14 2.04 14.42
N LEU A 113 5.37 2.57 13.23
CA LEU A 113 6.71 2.90 12.74
C LEU A 113 7.41 3.92 13.66
N LYS A 114 6.70 4.95 14.12
CA LYS A 114 7.20 5.89 15.14
C LYS A 114 7.64 5.18 16.41
N GLN A 115 6.80 4.28 16.93
CA GLN A 115 7.11 3.53 18.15
C GLN A 115 8.38 2.68 18.01
N GLU A 116 8.53 2.00 16.87
CA GLU A 116 9.71 1.18 16.59
C GLU A 116 10.98 2.03 16.42
N LEU A 117 10.89 3.14 15.69
CA LEU A 117 12.02 4.06 15.49
C LEU A 117 12.47 4.70 16.81
N ALA A 118 11.53 5.01 17.70
CA ALA A 118 11.86 5.55 19.04
C ALA A 118 12.64 4.57 19.93
N GLN A 119 12.66 3.27 19.62
CA GLN A 119 13.46 2.27 20.33
C GLN A 119 14.89 2.15 19.76
N LEU A 120 15.18 2.79 18.64
CA LEU A 120 16.50 2.76 18.00
C LEU A 120 17.37 3.92 18.52
N PRO A 121 18.71 3.77 18.47
CA PRO A 121 19.61 4.92 18.56
C PRO A 121 19.26 5.96 17.49
N GLU A 122 19.34 7.24 17.84
CA GLU A 122 18.96 8.34 16.96
C GLU A 122 19.59 8.24 15.56
N GLN A 123 20.88 7.94 15.49
CA GLN A 123 21.60 7.77 14.23
C GLN A 123 21.01 6.63 13.36
N ALA A 124 20.60 5.53 13.99
CA ALA A 124 19.99 4.38 13.27
C ALA A 124 18.59 4.74 12.76
N SER A 125 17.80 5.45 13.57
CA SER A 125 16.48 5.94 13.17
C SER A 125 16.58 6.91 11.98
N GLN A 126 17.48 7.87 12.05
CA GLN A 126 17.74 8.83 10.95
C GLN A 126 18.21 8.11 9.68
N ALA A 127 19.12 7.15 9.79
CA ALA A 127 19.61 6.38 8.66
C ALA A 127 18.48 5.53 8.02
N PHE A 128 17.59 4.95 8.83
CA PHE A 128 16.43 4.23 8.33
C PHE A 128 15.49 5.14 7.54
N LEU A 129 15.12 6.30 8.10
CA LEU A 129 14.25 7.27 7.43
C LEU A 129 14.86 7.77 6.11
N ALA A 130 16.15 8.05 6.10
CA ALA A 130 16.88 8.47 4.89
C ALA A 130 16.91 7.39 3.78
N ALA A 131 16.78 6.12 4.15
CA ALA A 131 16.76 5.01 3.20
C ALA A 131 15.37 4.73 2.59
N ILE A 132 14.28 5.28 3.14
CA ILE A 132 12.91 5.00 2.68
C ILE A 132 12.70 5.34 1.20
N PRO A 133 13.17 6.48 0.63
CA PRO A 133 13.00 6.75 -0.80
C PRO A 133 13.59 5.64 -1.69
N GLN A 134 14.76 5.11 -1.33
CA GLN A 134 15.39 4.01 -2.07
C GLN A 134 14.61 2.69 -1.94
N ARG A 135 13.97 2.46 -0.78
CA ARG A 135 13.08 1.31 -0.58
C ARG A 135 11.86 1.39 -1.47
N ILE A 136 11.24 2.57 -1.57
CA ILE A 136 10.10 2.81 -2.48
C ILE A 136 10.50 2.48 -3.92
N GLU A 137 11.64 2.98 -4.38
CA GLU A 137 12.14 2.66 -5.73
C GLU A 137 12.38 1.16 -5.93
N ALA A 138 12.92 0.47 -4.93
CA ALA A 138 13.15 -0.97 -4.98
C ALA A 138 11.85 -1.75 -5.07
N LEU A 139 10.84 -1.38 -4.29
CA LEU A 139 9.50 -1.99 -4.30
C LEU A 139 8.79 -1.73 -5.65
N MET A 140 8.87 -0.52 -6.18
CA MET A 140 8.33 -0.21 -7.52
C MET A 140 8.97 -1.06 -8.62
N LYS A 141 10.27 -1.34 -8.53
CA LYS A 141 10.94 -2.28 -9.47
C LYS A 141 10.39 -3.70 -9.35
N VAL A 142 10.03 -4.15 -8.16
CA VAL A 142 9.36 -5.44 -7.96
C VAL A 142 8.01 -5.44 -8.70
N PHE A 143 7.18 -4.43 -8.52
CA PHE A 143 5.88 -4.34 -9.19
C PHE A 143 6.02 -4.27 -10.72
N ILE A 144 6.94 -3.48 -11.24
CA ILE A 144 7.25 -3.43 -12.69
C ILE A 144 7.71 -4.81 -13.19
N GLY A 145 8.56 -5.49 -12.43
CA GLY A 145 9.02 -6.85 -12.75
C GLY A 145 7.88 -7.88 -12.78
N LEU A 146 6.78 -7.59 -12.09
CA LEU A 146 5.55 -8.39 -12.13
C LEU A 146 4.66 -8.06 -13.36
N GLY A 147 5.07 -7.13 -14.20
CA GLY A 147 4.30 -6.69 -15.38
C GLY A 147 3.25 -5.64 -15.08
N LEU A 148 3.27 -5.02 -13.90
CA LEU A 148 2.40 -3.90 -13.55
C LEU A 148 2.97 -2.62 -14.18
N ASP A 149 2.50 -2.28 -15.38
CA ASP A 149 2.79 -0.99 -16.01
C ASP A 149 1.85 0.08 -15.44
N VAL A 150 2.26 0.61 -14.28
CA VAL A 150 1.51 1.61 -13.53
C VAL A 150 1.21 2.83 -14.39
N ARG A 151 2.18 3.30 -15.18
CA ARG A 151 2.00 4.45 -16.06
C ARG A 151 0.89 4.20 -17.06
N ASN A 152 0.98 3.11 -17.82
CA ASN A 152 -0.02 2.76 -18.82
C ASN A 152 -1.40 2.58 -18.19
N LEU A 153 -1.48 1.98 -17.00
CA LEU A 153 -2.74 1.79 -16.28
C LEU A 153 -3.44 3.14 -16.00
N PHE A 154 -2.72 4.12 -15.50
CA PHE A 154 -3.27 5.43 -15.16
C PHE A 154 -3.57 6.28 -16.40
N GLU A 155 -2.70 6.26 -17.42
CA GLU A 155 -2.95 6.95 -18.69
C GLU A 155 -4.20 6.40 -19.41
N GLN A 156 -4.49 5.09 -19.30
CA GLN A 156 -5.71 4.49 -19.88
C GLN A 156 -7.01 5.03 -19.28
N VAL A 157 -7.00 5.42 -18.01
CA VAL A 157 -8.18 6.05 -17.36
C VAL A 157 -8.18 7.58 -17.52
N GLY A 158 -7.24 8.13 -18.27
CA GLY A 158 -7.18 9.57 -18.58
C GLY A 158 -6.48 10.41 -17.51
N ALA A 159 -5.74 9.80 -16.60
CA ALA A 159 -4.94 10.51 -15.60
C ALA A 159 -3.68 11.12 -16.25
N ASP A 160 -3.32 12.32 -15.82
CA ASP A 160 -1.99 12.87 -16.08
C ASP A 160 -0.97 12.20 -15.16
N TYR A 161 -0.09 11.40 -15.76
CA TYR A 161 0.88 10.63 -14.99
C TYR A 161 1.92 11.52 -14.26
N ALA A 162 2.22 12.70 -14.77
CA ALA A 162 3.14 13.63 -14.09
C ALA A 162 2.47 14.23 -12.85
N GLU A 163 1.23 14.68 -12.95
CA GLU A 163 0.45 15.18 -11.80
C GLU A 163 0.26 14.10 -10.74
N LEU A 164 0.00 12.85 -11.16
CA LEU A 164 -0.09 11.71 -10.25
C LEU A 164 1.24 11.48 -9.50
N CYS A 165 2.37 11.49 -10.21
CA CYS A 165 3.68 11.35 -9.58
C CYS A 165 3.94 12.46 -8.56
N ASP A 166 3.60 13.71 -8.87
CA ASP A 166 3.76 14.84 -7.96
C ASP A 166 2.90 14.68 -6.70
N ALA A 167 1.65 14.24 -6.83
CA ALA A 167 0.77 13.95 -5.70
C ALA A 167 1.33 12.85 -4.80
N VAL A 168 1.76 11.73 -5.38
CA VAL A 168 2.37 10.60 -4.64
C VAL A 168 3.68 11.01 -3.94
N LEU A 169 4.53 11.80 -4.60
CA LEU A 169 5.76 12.32 -3.99
C LEU A 169 5.47 13.28 -2.82
N LYS A 170 4.46 14.14 -2.98
CA LYS A 170 4.00 15.02 -1.89
C LYS A 170 3.48 14.19 -0.71
N ARG A 171 2.66 13.18 -0.97
CA ARG A 171 2.15 12.27 0.06
C ARG A 171 3.28 11.54 0.79
N ARG A 172 4.28 11.05 0.06
CA ARG A 172 5.50 10.47 0.64
C ARG A 172 6.13 11.42 1.66
N ASP A 173 6.35 12.65 1.27
CA ASP A 173 7.02 13.63 2.12
C ASP A 173 6.18 13.96 3.37
N GLU A 174 4.85 14.04 3.24
CA GLU A 174 3.93 14.22 4.36
C GLU A 174 3.98 13.06 5.36
N VAL A 175 3.92 11.80 4.90
CA VAL A 175 3.99 10.66 5.80
C VAL A 175 5.37 10.51 6.45
N LEU A 176 6.45 10.83 5.73
CA LEU A 176 7.79 10.84 6.32
C LEU A 176 7.93 11.90 7.41
N GLN A 177 7.36 13.10 7.22
CA GLN A 177 7.31 14.14 8.26
C GLN A 177 6.51 13.68 9.48
N GLN A 178 5.37 13.01 9.26
CA GLN A 178 4.58 12.47 10.36
C GLN A 178 5.34 11.41 11.15
N VAL A 179 6.09 10.53 10.49
CA VAL A 179 6.88 9.49 11.14
C VAL A 179 8.07 10.07 11.90
N ALA A 180 8.68 11.15 11.39
CA ALA A 180 9.85 11.81 12.01
C ALA A 180 9.50 12.73 13.19
N ALA A 181 8.24 13.19 13.29
CA ALA A 181 7.76 14.07 14.36
C ALA A 181 7.47 13.31 15.65
#